data_9a791a5728a6c9e2aac859227b8b4188
#
_entry.id   9a791a5728a6c9e2aac859227b8b4188
#
_cell.length_a   1.000
_cell.length_b   1.000
_cell.length_c   1.000
_cell.angle_alpha   90.00
_cell.angle_beta   90.00
_cell.angle_gamma   90.00
#
_symmetry.space_group_name_H-M   'P 1'
#
loop_
_entity.id
_entity.type
_entity.pdbx_description
1 polymer ?
#
loop_
_entity_poly.entity_id
_entity_poly.type
_entity_poly.pdbx_seq_one_letter_code
_entity_poly.pdbx_strand_id
1 'polypeptide(L)'
;MWIGTCELDVLLGDVHSLKQKRSVVRPLVAEIRRKFDISVAEVGHRDLHRRTVIGVSVVSGDREHVVEVLDAVERLVASHPEVQLLSVRPRYFSSEDL
;
A
#
# COMPACT_ATOMS: atom_id res chain seq x y z
N MET A 1 -3.10 13.19 17.75
CA MET A 1 -2.36 12.48 16.70
C MET A 1 -3.33 11.91 15.69
N TRP A 2 -3.04 12.10 14.43
CA TRP A 2 -3.83 11.51 13.35
C TRP A 2 -3.16 10.26 12.82
N ILE A 3 -3.97 9.27 12.49
CA ILE A 3 -3.53 7.99 11.94
C ILE A 3 -4.26 7.76 10.63
N GLY A 4 -3.51 7.45 9.59
CA GLY A 4 -4.08 7.04 8.32
C GLY A 4 -3.66 5.62 7.99
N THR A 5 -4.61 4.83 7.50
CA THR A 5 -4.33 3.50 6.98
C THR A 5 -4.90 3.38 5.58
N CYS A 6 -4.30 2.54 4.77
CA CYS A 6 -4.84 2.25 3.46
C CYS A 6 -4.53 0.80 3.09
N GLU A 7 -5.54 0.09 2.60
CA GLU A 7 -5.35 -1.22 2.00
C GLU A 7 -5.54 -1.09 0.49
N LEU A 8 -4.50 -1.49 -0.25
CA LEU A 8 -4.50 -1.42 -1.71
C LEU A 8 -4.58 -2.84 -2.25
N ASP A 9 -5.68 -3.16 -2.91
CA ASP A 9 -5.90 -4.46 -3.54
C ASP A 9 -5.34 -4.40 -4.96
N VAL A 10 -4.40 -5.27 -5.26
CA VAL A 10 -3.57 -5.17 -6.46
C VAL A 10 -3.59 -6.47 -7.23
N LEU A 11 -3.81 -6.37 -8.55
CA LEU A 11 -3.66 -7.47 -9.49
C LEU A 11 -2.26 -7.40 -10.11
N LEU A 12 -1.55 -8.52 -10.04
CA LEU A 12 -0.25 -8.65 -10.67
C LEU A 12 -0.40 -9.17 -12.10
N GLY A 13 0.54 -8.82 -12.96
CA GLY A 13 0.53 -9.23 -14.35
C GLY A 13 0.85 -10.71 -14.55
N ASP A 14 1.83 -11.00 -15.38
CA ASP A 14 2.19 -12.37 -15.76
C ASP A 14 3.05 -13.05 -14.70
N VAL A 15 2.41 -13.45 -13.60
CA VAL A 15 3.07 -14.07 -12.44
C VAL A 15 2.51 -15.46 -12.25
N HIS A 16 3.39 -16.48 -12.23
CA HIS A 16 3.00 -17.89 -12.18
C HIS A 16 3.50 -18.62 -10.93
N SER A 17 4.19 -17.95 -10.03
CA SER A 17 4.71 -18.57 -8.80
C SER A 17 4.82 -17.54 -7.69
N LEU A 18 4.93 -18.00 -6.44
CA LEU A 18 5.20 -17.10 -5.32
C LEU A 18 6.58 -16.44 -5.42
N LYS A 19 7.55 -17.11 -6.02
CA LYS A 19 8.86 -16.53 -6.26
C LYS A 19 8.78 -15.35 -7.22
N GLN A 20 8.06 -15.51 -8.34
CA GLN A 20 7.84 -14.40 -9.28
C GLN A 20 7.04 -13.27 -8.64
N LYS A 21 6.03 -13.60 -7.84
CA LYS A 21 5.26 -12.61 -7.09
C LYS A 21 6.16 -11.75 -6.21
N ARG A 22 7.07 -12.37 -5.46
CA ARG A 22 7.99 -11.64 -4.60
C ARG A 22 8.89 -10.69 -5.39
N SER A 23 9.26 -11.05 -6.61
CA SER A 23 10.09 -10.18 -7.46
C SER A 23 9.39 -8.89 -7.87
N VAL A 24 8.06 -8.86 -7.82
CA VAL A 24 7.25 -7.65 -8.09
C VAL A 24 6.87 -6.95 -6.78
N VAL A 25 6.38 -7.69 -5.79
CA VAL A 25 5.83 -7.12 -4.55
C VAL A 25 6.91 -6.51 -3.66
N ARG A 26 8.04 -7.20 -3.48
CA ARG A 26 9.10 -6.71 -2.59
C ARG A 26 9.70 -5.37 -3.04
N PRO A 27 10.04 -5.18 -4.32
CA PRO A 27 10.50 -3.87 -4.79
C PRO A 27 9.47 -2.77 -4.64
N LEU A 28 8.19 -3.07 -4.88
CA LEU A 28 7.12 -2.10 -4.73
C LEU A 28 6.96 -1.67 -3.27
N VAL A 29 6.94 -2.63 -2.34
CA VAL A 29 6.88 -2.33 -0.90
C VAL A 29 8.09 -1.51 -0.47
N ALA A 30 9.29 -1.88 -0.92
CA ALA A 30 10.52 -1.16 -0.59
C ALA A 30 10.50 0.28 -1.13
N GLU A 31 9.98 0.48 -2.34
CA GLU A 31 9.87 1.81 -2.94
C GLU A 31 8.93 2.71 -2.14
N ILE A 32 7.77 2.19 -1.76
CA ILE A 32 6.81 2.93 -0.94
C ILE A 32 7.44 3.32 0.39
N ARG A 33 8.09 2.36 1.06
CA ARG A 33 8.72 2.60 2.36
C ARG A 33 9.81 3.65 2.26
N ARG A 34 10.66 3.57 1.26
CA ARG A 34 11.77 4.50 1.07
C ARG A 34 11.28 5.90 0.72
N LYS A 35 10.28 6.00 -0.18
CA LYS A 35 9.80 7.28 -0.68
C LYS A 35 9.00 8.06 0.36
N PHE A 36 8.19 7.36 1.16
CA PHE A 36 7.26 8.00 2.09
C PHE A 36 7.63 7.85 3.56
N ASP A 37 8.60 7.00 3.89
CA ASP A 37 9.03 6.74 5.27
C ASP A 37 7.85 6.36 6.18
N ILE A 38 7.04 5.40 5.72
CA ILE A 38 5.84 4.91 6.41
C ILE A 38 5.92 3.40 6.60
N SER A 39 5.02 2.86 7.43
CA SER A 39 4.91 1.41 7.60
C SER A 39 4.18 0.80 6.41
N VAL A 40 4.77 -0.25 5.84
CA VAL A 40 4.24 -0.94 4.67
C VAL A 40 4.42 -2.44 4.83
N ALA A 41 3.38 -3.21 4.46
CA ALA A 41 3.47 -4.67 4.45
C ALA A 41 2.48 -5.25 3.46
N GLU A 42 2.74 -6.47 3.00
CA GLU A 42 1.72 -7.28 2.34
C GLU A 42 0.82 -7.85 3.43
N VAL A 43 -0.48 -7.54 3.39
CA VAL A 43 -1.43 -7.87 4.45
C VAL A 43 -2.55 -8.81 4.02
N GLY A 44 -2.68 -9.12 2.72
CA GLY A 44 -3.72 -10.01 2.23
C GLY A 44 -3.34 -10.68 0.93
N HIS A 45 -4.09 -11.74 0.58
CA HIS A 45 -3.87 -12.58 -0.60
C HIS A 45 -2.44 -13.12 -0.71
N ARG A 46 -1.83 -13.41 0.45
CA ARG A 46 -0.41 -13.80 0.49
C ARG A 46 -0.11 -15.10 -0.25
N ASP A 47 -1.09 -15.99 -0.33
CA ASP A 47 -0.96 -17.30 -0.98
C ASP A 47 -1.37 -17.29 -2.46
N LEU A 48 -1.92 -16.19 -2.96
CA LEU A 48 -2.31 -16.06 -4.36
C LEU A 48 -1.14 -15.50 -5.17
N HIS A 49 -0.97 -16.04 -6.40
CA HIS A 49 0.15 -15.62 -7.25
C HIS A 49 -0.08 -14.24 -7.88
N ARG A 50 -1.31 -13.96 -8.29
CA ARG A 50 -1.62 -12.76 -9.07
C ARG A 50 -2.38 -11.69 -8.30
N ARG A 51 -2.49 -11.84 -6.99
CA ARG A 51 -3.18 -10.89 -6.13
C ARG A 51 -2.34 -10.59 -4.90
N THR A 52 -2.39 -9.37 -4.47
CA THR A 52 -1.83 -8.96 -3.18
C THR A 52 -2.65 -7.83 -2.59
N VAL A 53 -2.63 -7.72 -1.27
CA VAL A 53 -3.12 -6.51 -0.59
C VAL A 53 -1.93 -5.90 0.12
N ILE A 54 -1.62 -4.66 -0.23
CA ILE A 54 -0.57 -3.90 0.42
C ILE A 54 -1.23 -2.99 1.44
N GLY A 55 -0.82 -3.12 2.69
CA GLY A 55 -1.26 -2.25 3.78
C GLY A 55 -0.21 -1.21 4.10
N VAL A 56 -0.66 0.03 4.29
CA VAL A 56 0.21 1.13 4.70
C VAL A 56 -0.41 1.83 5.89
N SER A 57 0.44 2.39 6.75
CA SER A 57 -0.03 3.25 7.83
C SER A 57 0.92 4.41 8.04
N VAL A 58 0.35 5.55 8.42
CA VAL A 58 1.09 6.79 8.64
C VAL A 58 0.50 7.51 9.83
N VAL A 59 1.36 8.11 10.63
CA VAL A 59 0.94 8.96 11.75
C VAL A 59 1.45 10.38 11.53
N SER A 60 0.67 11.36 11.97
CA SER A 60 1.06 12.77 11.92
C SER A 60 0.25 13.56 12.93
N GLY A 61 0.76 14.72 13.31
CA GLY A 61 -0.03 15.70 14.06
C GLY A 61 -1.04 16.44 13.18
N ASP A 62 -0.96 16.28 11.86
CA ASP A 62 -1.76 16.99 10.87
C ASP A 62 -2.51 16.02 9.98
N ARG A 63 -3.85 16.06 10.03
CA ARG A 63 -4.72 15.20 9.23
C ARG A 63 -4.48 15.41 7.73
N GLU A 64 -4.32 16.65 7.30
CA GLU A 64 -4.12 16.95 5.89
C GLU A 64 -2.86 16.30 5.34
N HIS A 65 -1.79 16.27 6.12
CA HIS A 65 -0.57 15.58 5.73
C HIS A 65 -0.78 14.08 5.55
N VAL A 66 -1.54 13.47 6.47
CA VAL A 66 -1.90 12.04 6.35
C VAL A 66 -2.65 11.76 5.05
N VAL A 67 -3.64 12.59 4.72
CA VAL A 67 -4.39 12.45 3.47
C VAL A 67 -3.48 12.59 2.25
N GLU A 68 -2.62 13.58 2.23
CA GLU A 68 -1.68 13.81 1.13
C GLU A 68 -0.73 12.63 0.91
N VAL A 69 -0.21 12.05 2.00
CA VAL A 69 0.70 10.90 1.91
C VAL A 69 -0.03 9.69 1.33
N LEU A 70 -1.22 9.38 1.83
CA LEU A 70 -1.98 8.22 1.34
C LEU A 70 -2.41 8.41 -0.12
N ASP A 71 -2.80 9.61 -0.52
CA ASP A 71 -3.10 9.92 -1.92
C ASP A 71 -1.88 9.71 -2.82
N ALA A 72 -0.70 10.10 -2.34
CA ALA A 72 0.54 9.94 -3.09
C ALA A 72 0.94 8.46 -3.23
N VAL A 73 0.73 7.65 -2.17
CA VAL A 73 0.94 6.20 -2.23
C VAL A 73 0.02 5.57 -3.27
N GLU A 74 -1.26 5.94 -3.28
CA GLU A 74 -2.21 5.44 -4.28
C GLU A 74 -1.75 5.76 -5.69
N ARG A 75 -1.33 6.99 -5.95
CA ARG A 75 -0.84 7.40 -7.28
C ARG A 75 0.40 6.61 -7.70
N LEU A 76 1.31 6.36 -6.78
CA LEU A 76 2.51 5.58 -7.07
C LEU A 76 2.14 4.16 -7.49
N VAL A 77 1.27 3.49 -6.73
CA VAL A 77 0.84 2.12 -7.05
C VAL A 77 0.05 2.08 -8.35
N ALA A 78 -0.88 3.03 -8.55
CA ALA A 78 -1.70 3.10 -9.76
C ALA A 78 -0.86 3.31 -11.03
N SER A 79 0.29 3.96 -10.91
CA SER A 79 1.16 4.23 -12.06
C SER A 79 2.21 3.15 -12.31
N HIS A 80 2.30 2.14 -11.43
CA HIS A 80 3.30 1.08 -11.55
C HIS A 80 2.97 0.15 -12.73
N PRO A 81 3.92 -0.06 -13.68
CA PRO A 81 3.60 -0.76 -14.93
C PRO A 81 3.31 -2.25 -14.78
N GLU A 82 3.80 -2.88 -13.70
CA GLU A 82 3.64 -4.32 -13.51
C GLU A 82 2.39 -4.70 -12.73
N VAL A 83 1.59 -3.73 -12.29
CA VAL A 83 0.43 -4.00 -11.45
C VAL A 83 -0.79 -3.21 -11.92
N GLN A 84 -1.97 -3.70 -11.53
CA GLN A 84 -3.22 -2.99 -11.71
C GLN A 84 -3.87 -2.80 -10.34
N LEU A 85 -4.12 -1.56 -9.96
CA LEU A 85 -4.79 -1.24 -8.71
C LEU A 85 -6.29 -1.50 -8.87
N LEU A 86 -6.82 -2.45 -8.08
CA LEU A 86 -8.23 -2.87 -8.17
C LEU A 86 -9.12 -2.08 -7.22
N SER A 87 -8.66 -1.82 -6.01
CA SER A 87 -9.41 -1.02 -5.05
C SER A 87 -8.48 -0.40 -4.01
N VAL A 88 -8.95 0.68 -3.40
CA VAL A 88 -8.23 1.44 -2.38
C VAL A 88 -9.19 1.70 -1.23
N ARG A 89 -8.75 1.41 0.01
CA ARG A 89 -9.57 1.59 1.21
C ARG A 89 -8.81 2.45 2.22
N PRO A 90 -8.84 3.78 2.06
CA PRO A 90 -8.23 4.67 3.03
C PRO A 90 -9.13 4.84 4.25
N ARG A 91 -8.50 4.98 5.42
CA ARG A 91 -9.17 5.32 6.67
C ARG A 91 -8.35 6.35 7.42
N TYR A 92 -9.05 7.30 8.02
CA TYR A 92 -8.43 8.38 8.79
C TYR A 92 -9.11 8.47 10.14
N PHE A 93 -8.34 8.47 11.20
CA PHE A 93 -8.89 8.60 12.53
C PHE A 93 -7.92 9.28 13.47
N SER A 94 -8.45 9.92 14.49
CA SER A 94 -7.69 10.52 15.57
C SER A 94 -7.36 9.46 16.63
N SER A 95 -6.23 9.60 17.29
CA SER A 95 -5.89 8.74 18.43
C SER A 95 -6.90 8.84 19.56
N GLU A 96 -7.69 9.94 19.62
CA GLU A 96 -8.76 10.10 20.60
C GLU A 96 -9.97 9.21 20.30
N ASP A 97 -10.08 8.68 19.08
CA ASP A 97 -11.17 7.79 18.67
C ASP A 97 -10.91 6.32 19.03
N LEU A 98 -9.74 6.02 19.55
CA LEU A 98 -9.32 4.64 19.85
C LEU A 98 -9.67 4.21 21.28
#